data_71f2003db312323d52a22b6287c010b6
#
_entry.id   71f2003db312323d52a22b6287c010b6
#
_cell.length_a   1.000
_cell.length_b   1.000
_cell.length_c   1.000
_cell.angle_alpha   90.00
_cell.angle_beta   90.00
_cell.angle_gamma   90.00
#
_symmetry.space_group_name_H-M   'P 1'
#
loop_
_entity.id
_entity.type
_entity.pdbx_description
1 polymer ?
#
loop_
_entity_poly.entity_id
_entity_poly.type
_entity_poly.pdbx_seq_one_letter_code
_entity_poly.pdbx_strand_id
1 'polypeptide(L)'
;RHAALPVSKIANPQDQPTGRATSLSRLWPFLRPQKSLGAGWLIFLAVSSGTTLLLPAMVRRIIDHGFKETSLTSLNATFMGLFGLALVLAVATAGRYFCITLLGERALASLRERLYDHVIRMDVDFFERSRVGELISRLSSDTEVVQALIGSGISVALRSAVMLVGAAIAMIWTSPRLAGLIALVIPAVMLPIMLFGRKVQRLSRLSQDRLADAAAIANETLNAAAAVKAYGREEIESRHYAEAIRAALSTARRRISTRALLTMIVIVLVFGAITVVLWAGARQVVAGTLDPGVLGQFVLYAVFAAGSVAGLSEVWGDVLRAAGAMERIGELLSERSQITDPPAPLRLASPTTGALRFEQVGFHYPSRPDRAALEQFDLHIGAGETVALVGPSGAGKSTVLALLLRFYDPQQGRILLDGIDLRELRLAELRGAMALVPQEAAIFAGSAAENLRFGRESATLEQVQAAARDAAAAEFIEALPQQYDTALGEHGVRLSGGQRQRLAIARAILRDAPLLLLDEATSALDARSEAVIQQALERAQRGRTTLVIAHRLATVKRADRIIVMDGGRIIAQGKHADLMAENGLYADLARLQFIDDGS
;
A
#
# COMPACT_ATOMS: atom_id res chain seq x y z
N ARG A 1 24.78 -1.75 35.30
CA ARG A 1 25.33 -1.62 33.94
C ARG A 1 24.31 -2.24 32.99
N HIS A 2 23.34 -1.44 32.58
CA HIS A 2 22.37 -1.84 31.56
C HIS A 2 23.02 -1.65 30.19
N ALA A 3 23.22 -2.75 29.46
CA ALA A 3 23.62 -2.72 28.07
C ALA A 3 22.40 -2.26 27.25
N ALA A 4 22.49 -1.10 26.63
CA ALA A 4 21.50 -0.62 25.68
C ALA A 4 21.48 -1.54 24.47
N LEU A 5 20.30 -2.09 24.16
CA LEU A 5 20.04 -2.81 22.92
C LEU A 5 20.28 -1.87 21.73
N PRO A 6 20.87 -2.33 20.62
CA PRO A 6 21.06 -1.49 19.46
C PRO A 6 19.69 -1.09 18.90
N VAL A 7 19.39 0.20 18.95
CA VAL A 7 18.30 0.82 18.23
C VAL A 7 18.47 0.45 16.75
N SER A 8 17.53 -0.34 16.21
CA SER A 8 17.45 -0.62 14.80
C SER A 8 17.58 0.70 14.05
N LYS A 9 18.45 0.75 13.04
CA LYS A 9 18.66 1.91 12.18
C LYS A 9 17.28 2.39 11.68
N ILE A 10 16.75 3.41 12.36
CA ILE A 10 15.68 4.23 11.81
C ILE A 10 16.28 4.79 10.51
N ALA A 11 15.71 4.42 9.38
CA ALA A 11 16.13 4.91 8.08
C ALA A 11 16.22 6.43 8.16
N ASN A 12 17.41 6.95 7.95
CA ASN A 12 17.70 8.38 8.01
C ASN A 12 16.76 9.07 7.00
N PRO A 13 16.02 10.13 7.35
CA PRO A 13 15.19 10.87 6.39
C PRO A 13 15.98 11.42 5.19
N GLN A 14 17.30 11.34 5.21
CA GLN A 14 18.19 11.68 4.10
C GLN A 14 18.28 10.61 3.00
N ASP A 15 17.84 9.38 3.25
CA ASP A 15 17.77 8.29 2.29
C ASP A 15 16.39 8.20 1.57
N GLN A 16 15.66 9.33 1.47
CA GLN A 16 14.56 9.39 0.50
C GLN A 16 15.21 9.23 -0.89
N PRO A 17 14.89 8.15 -1.62
CA PRO A 17 15.43 7.96 -2.95
C PRO A 17 15.10 9.21 -3.76
N THR A 18 16.13 9.88 -4.28
CA THR A 18 15.96 10.96 -5.25
C THR A 18 15.44 10.28 -6.51
N GLY A 19 14.11 10.15 -6.62
CA GLY A 19 13.43 9.44 -7.69
C GLY A 19 14.00 9.87 -9.04
N ARG A 20 14.76 8.99 -9.69
CA ARG A 20 15.29 9.28 -11.00
C ARG A 20 14.11 9.28 -11.96
N ALA A 21 14.01 10.30 -12.80
CA ALA A 21 12.95 10.39 -13.82
C ALA A 21 12.87 9.11 -14.69
N THR A 22 13.96 8.33 -14.76
CA THR A 22 14.03 7.01 -15.40
C THR A 22 13.09 5.97 -14.78
N SER A 23 12.70 6.10 -13.51
CA SER A 23 11.74 5.18 -12.87
C SER A 23 10.35 5.27 -13.48
N LEU A 24 9.99 6.42 -14.07
CA LEU A 24 8.72 6.62 -14.76
C LEU A 24 8.59 5.77 -16.03
N SER A 25 9.69 5.29 -16.61
CA SER A 25 9.63 4.37 -17.76
C SER A 25 8.91 3.06 -17.44
N ARG A 26 8.87 2.68 -16.16
CA ARG A 26 8.12 1.50 -15.65
C ARG A 26 6.61 1.65 -15.81
N LEU A 27 6.10 2.86 -16.07
CA LEU A 27 4.68 3.10 -16.38
C LEU A 27 4.31 2.72 -17.81
N TRP A 28 5.28 2.62 -18.71
CA TRP A 28 5.02 2.36 -20.12
C TRP A 28 4.16 1.11 -20.42
N PRO A 29 4.36 -0.03 -19.75
CA PRO A 29 3.51 -1.21 -19.94
C PRO A 29 2.04 -0.96 -19.66
N PHE A 30 1.72 -0.06 -18.73
CA PHE A 30 0.35 0.29 -18.34
C PHE A 30 -0.29 1.34 -19.26
N LEU A 31 0.53 2.18 -19.90
CA LEU A 31 0.07 3.19 -20.85
C LEU A 31 -0.12 2.63 -22.26
N ARG A 32 0.73 1.68 -22.66
CA ARG A 32 0.73 1.10 -24.01
C ARG A 32 -0.63 0.52 -24.47
N PRO A 33 -1.43 -0.14 -23.66
CA PRO A 33 -2.74 -0.65 -24.08
C PRO A 33 -3.74 0.45 -24.44
N GLN A 34 -3.55 1.68 -23.95
CA GLN A 34 -4.47 2.82 -24.12
C GLN A 34 -4.07 3.78 -25.27
N LYS A 35 -3.47 3.25 -26.35
CA LYS A 35 -2.93 4.06 -27.48
C LYS A 35 -3.98 4.97 -28.13
N SER A 36 -5.23 4.54 -28.22
CA SER A 36 -6.31 5.33 -28.82
C SER A 36 -6.63 6.58 -28.00
N LEU A 37 -6.68 6.47 -26.67
CA LEU A 37 -6.88 7.61 -25.77
C LEU A 37 -5.67 8.55 -25.82
N GLY A 38 -4.44 8.00 -25.88
CA GLY A 38 -3.22 8.78 -26.04
C GLY A 38 -3.18 9.57 -27.36
N ALA A 39 -3.58 8.96 -28.47
CA ALA A 39 -3.68 9.64 -29.76
C ALA A 39 -4.75 10.75 -29.74
N GLY A 40 -5.94 10.46 -29.21
CA GLY A 40 -7.01 11.46 -29.04
C GLY A 40 -6.55 12.64 -28.17
N TRP A 41 -5.88 12.36 -27.06
CA TRP A 41 -5.32 13.41 -26.19
C TRP A 41 -4.32 14.30 -26.93
N LEU A 42 -3.39 13.72 -27.73
CA LEU A 42 -2.42 14.51 -28.50
C LEU A 42 -3.09 15.38 -29.58
N ILE A 43 -4.10 14.87 -30.26
CA ILE A 43 -4.88 15.64 -31.26
C ILE A 43 -5.57 16.82 -30.56
N PHE A 44 -6.31 16.58 -29.47
CA PHE A 44 -6.98 17.65 -28.75
C PHE A 44 -6.01 18.65 -28.11
N LEU A 45 -4.82 18.19 -27.68
CA LEU A 45 -3.76 19.06 -27.19
C LEU A 45 -3.24 19.98 -28.31
N ALA A 46 -2.96 19.43 -29.49
CA ALA A 46 -2.50 20.22 -30.62
C ALA A 46 -3.55 21.26 -31.05
N VAL A 47 -4.82 20.86 -31.15
CA VAL A 47 -5.93 21.78 -31.49
C VAL A 47 -6.09 22.84 -30.43
N SER A 48 -6.16 22.50 -29.14
CA SER A 48 -6.34 23.48 -28.05
C SER A 48 -5.17 24.45 -27.93
N SER A 49 -3.93 23.97 -28.07
CA SER A 49 -2.75 24.85 -28.02
C SER A 49 -2.66 25.76 -29.24
N GLY A 50 -2.91 25.23 -30.45
CA GLY A 50 -2.95 26.03 -31.68
C GLY A 50 -4.03 27.09 -31.64
N THR A 51 -5.24 26.73 -31.21
CA THR A 51 -6.36 27.67 -31.03
C THR A 51 -6.00 28.77 -30.01
N THR A 52 -5.36 28.42 -28.89
CA THR A 52 -4.92 29.40 -27.90
C THR A 52 -3.88 30.36 -28.47
N LEU A 53 -2.91 29.87 -29.27
CA LEU A 53 -1.90 30.70 -29.91
C LEU A 53 -2.46 31.61 -31.02
N LEU A 54 -3.62 31.32 -31.58
CA LEU A 54 -4.31 32.14 -32.56
C LEU A 54 -5.08 33.32 -31.93
N LEU A 55 -5.47 33.23 -30.64
CA LEU A 55 -6.24 34.26 -29.96
C LEU A 55 -5.59 35.66 -30.02
N PRO A 56 -4.27 35.83 -29.73
CA PRO A 56 -3.64 37.15 -29.81
C PRO A 56 -3.65 37.74 -31.23
N ALA A 57 -3.58 36.91 -32.26
CA ALA A 57 -3.65 37.37 -33.66
C ALA A 57 -5.05 37.89 -34.03
N MET A 58 -6.11 37.21 -33.48
CA MET A 58 -7.49 37.70 -33.64
C MET A 58 -7.72 39.05 -32.90
N VAL A 59 -7.18 39.17 -31.67
CA VAL A 59 -7.24 40.44 -30.91
C VAL A 59 -6.52 41.55 -31.65
N ARG A 60 -5.37 41.31 -32.23
CA ARG A 60 -4.68 42.26 -33.08
C ARG A 60 -5.59 42.73 -34.21
N ARG A 61 -6.24 41.80 -34.92
CA ARG A 61 -7.11 42.11 -36.07
C ARG A 61 -8.29 43.03 -35.63
N ILE A 62 -8.83 42.81 -34.43
CA ILE A 62 -9.87 43.66 -33.86
C ILE A 62 -9.34 45.08 -33.59
N ILE A 63 -8.14 45.22 -33.00
CA ILE A 63 -7.54 46.51 -32.67
C ILE A 63 -7.18 47.31 -33.92
N ASP A 64 -6.55 46.65 -34.93
CA ASP A 64 -6.02 47.33 -36.12
C ASP A 64 -7.12 47.68 -37.13
N HIS A 65 -8.15 46.86 -37.31
CA HIS A 65 -9.19 46.99 -38.32
C HIS A 65 -10.59 47.24 -37.74
N GLY A 66 -10.95 46.63 -36.57
CA GLY A 66 -12.29 46.69 -36.03
C GLY A 66 -12.77 48.10 -35.61
N PHE A 67 -11.85 49.01 -35.30
CA PHE A 67 -12.15 50.39 -34.96
C PHE A 67 -11.93 51.38 -36.10
N LYS A 68 -11.30 50.96 -37.21
CA LYS A 68 -11.05 51.79 -38.39
C LYS A 68 -12.07 51.57 -39.50
N GLU A 69 -12.64 50.36 -39.59
CA GLU A 69 -13.65 50.02 -40.57
C GLU A 69 -15.04 50.50 -40.13
N THR A 70 -15.71 51.28 -40.98
CA THR A 70 -17.08 51.77 -40.75
C THR A 70 -18.16 50.73 -41.03
N SER A 71 -17.79 49.48 -41.39
CA SER A 71 -18.72 48.42 -41.73
C SER A 71 -19.02 47.50 -40.53
N LEU A 72 -20.25 47.57 -40.01
CA LEU A 72 -20.79 46.70 -38.97
C LEU A 72 -20.70 45.20 -39.35
N THR A 73 -20.76 44.89 -40.64
CA THR A 73 -20.71 43.52 -41.15
C THR A 73 -19.32 42.88 -40.95
N SER A 74 -18.25 43.62 -41.19
CA SER A 74 -16.86 43.19 -40.98
C SER A 74 -16.58 42.99 -39.47
N LEU A 75 -17.07 43.90 -38.63
CA LEU A 75 -16.97 43.79 -37.19
C LEU A 75 -17.66 42.52 -36.67
N ASN A 76 -18.92 42.31 -37.06
CA ASN A 76 -19.71 41.16 -36.65
C ASN A 76 -19.04 39.83 -37.09
N ALA A 77 -18.51 39.75 -38.32
CA ALA A 77 -17.79 38.57 -38.80
C ALA A 77 -16.55 38.24 -37.96
N THR A 78 -15.81 39.27 -37.50
CA THR A 78 -14.62 39.08 -36.67
C THR A 78 -14.97 38.57 -35.26
N PHE A 79 -16.04 39.13 -34.65
CA PHE A 79 -16.52 38.63 -33.34
C PHE A 79 -17.15 37.25 -33.43
N MET A 80 -17.87 36.92 -34.52
CA MET A 80 -18.36 35.55 -34.78
C MET A 80 -17.19 34.57 -34.96
N GLY A 81 -16.11 34.96 -35.63
CA GLY A 81 -14.89 34.17 -35.75
C GLY A 81 -14.21 33.93 -34.40
N LEU A 82 -14.14 34.95 -33.55
CA LEU A 82 -13.62 34.84 -32.18
C LEU A 82 -14.47 33.87 -31.34
N PHE A 83 -15.80 33.95 -31.43
CA PHE A 83 -16.71 33.05 -30.75
C PHE A 83 -16.56 31.58 -31.26
N GLY A 84 -16.45 31.41 -32.59
CA GLY A 84 -16.15 30.11 -33.18
C GLY A 84 -14.81 29.52 -32.69
N LEU A 85 -13.78 30.35 -32.58
CA LEU A 85 -12.49 29.93 -32.04
C LEU A 85 -12.59 29.54 -30.57
N ALA A 86 -13.38 30.28 -29.77
CA ALA A 86 -13.65 29.98 -28.37
C ALA A 86 -14.38 28.62 -28.23
N LEU A 87 -15.35 28.34 -29.10
CA LEU A 87 -16.07 27.07 -29.11
C LEU A 87 -15.14 25.90 -29.44
N VAL A 88 -14.28 26.02 -30.45
CA VAL A 88 -13.26 25.02 -30.78
C VAL A 88 -12.31 24.79 -29.61
N LEU A 89 -11.86 25.88 -28.96
CA LEU A 89 -11.00 25.79 -27.78
C LEU A 89 -11.69 25.04 -26.63
N ALA A 90 -12.97 25.33 -26.38
CA ALA A 90 -13.75 24.68 -25.33
C ALA A 90 -13.88 23.17 -25.57
N VAL A 91 -14.29 22.77 -26.79
CA VAL A 91 -14.44 21.35 -27.17
C VAL A 91 -13.08 20.64 -27.13
N ALA A 92 -12.02 21.25 -27.70
CA ALA A 92 -10.69 20.67 -27.70
C ALA A 92 -10.12 20.52 -26.28
N THR A 93 -10.38 21.50 -25.39
CA THR A 93 -9.93 21.42 -23.99
C THR A 93 -10.69 20.34 -23.22
N ALA A 94 -12.01 20.23 -23.41
CA ALA A 94 -12.83 19.18 -22.80
C ALA A 94 -12.41 17.78 -23.29
N GLY A 95 -12.23 17.61 -24.61
CA GLY A 95 -11.76 16.34 -25.19
C GLY A 95 -10.37 15.93 -24.70
N ARG A 96 -9.46 16.90 -24.63
CA ARG A 96 -8.10 16.70 -24.08
C ARG A 96 -8.15 16.23 -22.62
N TYR A 97 -8.96 16.91 -21.78
CA TYR A 97 -9.13 16.57 -20.37
C TYR A 97 -9.71 15.15 -20.22
N PHE A 98 -10.79 14.86 -20.96
CA PHE A 98 -11.43 13.55 -20.92
C PHE A 98 -10.46 12.42 -21.30
N CYS A 99 -9.74 12.56 -22.41
CA CYS A 99 -8.83 11.51 -22.89
C CYS A 99 -7.69 11.23 -21.92
N ILE A 100 -7.03 12.27 -21.38
CA ILE A 100 -5.88 12.09 -20.50
C ILE A 100 -6.29 11.60 -19.12
N THR A 101 -7.41 12.09 -18.58
CA THR A 101 -7.90 11.66 -17.27
C THR A 101 -8.35 10.19 -17.33
N LEU A 102 -9.12 9.81 -18.35
CA LEU A 102 -9.54 8.41 -18.51
C LEU A 102 -8.35 7.46 -18.75
N LEU A 103 -7.33 7.92 -19.49
CA LEU A 103 -6.08 7.18 -19.67
C LEU A 103 -5.38 6.96 -18.32
N GLY A 104 -5.28 8.01 -17.49
CA GLY A 104 -4.71 7.96 -16.17
C GLY A 104 -5.44 6.98 -15.25
N GLU A 105 -6.78 7.04 -15.22
CA GLU A 105 -7.61 6.13 -14.41
C GLU A 105 -7.43 4.67 -14.79
N ARG A 106 -7.44 4.36 -16.09
CA ARG A 106 -7.24 2.98 -16.58
C ARG A 106 -5.85 2.44 -16.30
N ALA A 107 -4.83 3.27 -16.49
CA ALA A 107 -3.45 2.89 -16.20
C ALA A 107 -3.25 2.62 -14.70
N LEU A 108 -3.88 3.46 -13.84
CA LEU A 108 -3.84 3.29 -12.40
C LEU A 108 -4.58 2.03 -11.93
N ALA A 109 -5.79 1.77 -12.47
CA ALA A 109 -6.53 0.55 -12.14
C ALA A 109 -5.68 -0.70 -12.43
N SER A 110 -5.07 -0.77 -13.63
CA SER A 110 -4.19 -1.87 -14.01
C SER A 110 -2.94 -1.97 -13.13
N LEU A 111 -2.37 -0.83 -12.69
CA LEU A 111 -1.22 -0.81 -11.78
C LEU A 111 -1.61 -1.35 -10.39
N ARG A 112 -2.75 -0.90 -9.85
CA ARG A 112 -3.27 -1.36 -8.54
C ARG A 112 -3.60 -2.85 -8.55
N GLU A 113 -4.27 -3.33 -9.58
CA GLU A 113 -4.57 -4.75 -9.75
C GLU A 113 -3.30 -5.60 -9.76
N ARG A 114 -2.32 -5.21 -10.56
CA ARG A 114 -1.06 -5.92 -10.67
C ARG A 114 -0.25 -5.87 -9.36
N LEU A 115 -0.25 -4.72 -8.68
CA LEU A 115 0.46 -4.54 -7.42
C LEU A 115 -0.17 -5.40 -6.32
N TYR A 116 -1.51 -5.40 -6.23
CA TYR A 116 -2.23 -6.23 -5.27
C TYR A 116 -2.03 -7.73 -5.53
N ASP A 117 -2.18 -8.17 -6.80
CA ASP A 117 -1.95 -9.57 -7.19
C ASP A 117 -0.52 -10.03 -6.87
N HIS A 118 0.46 -9.14 -7.05
CA HIS A 118 1.84 -9.43 -6.72
C HIS A 118 2.04 -9.55 -5.20
N VAL A 119 1.55 -8.58 -4.42
CA VAL A 119 1.73 -8.55 -2.96
C VAL A 119 1.04 -9.74 -2.28
N ILE A 120 -0.21 -10.07 -2.67
CA ILE A 120 -0.95 -11.15 -2.02
C ILE A 120 -0.32 -12.54 -2.24
N ARG A 121 0.54 -12.68 -3.25
CA ARG A 121 1.27 -13.91 -3.56
C ARG A 121 2.66 -14.00 -2.92
N MET A 122 3.07 -12.98 -2.14
CA MET A 122 4.33 -13.03 -1.41
C MET A 122 4.26 -14.07 -0.29
N ASP A 123 5.41 -14.54 0.15
CA ASP A 123 5.55 -15.45 1.28
C ASP A 123 5.27 -14.76 2.62
N VAL A 124 5.11 -15.55 3.67
CA VAL A 124 4.80 -15.06 5.01
C VAL A 124 5.95 -14.22 5.58
N ASP A 125 7.21 -14.59 5.27
CA ASP A 125 8.39 -13.83 5.69
C ASP A 125 8.38 -12.39 5.18
N PHE A 126 7.89 -12.16 3.95
CA PHE A 126 7.69 -10.82 3.42
C PHE A 126 6.72 -10.00 4.29
N PHE A 127 5.58 -10.59 4.70
CA PHE A 127 4.60 -9.90 5.55
C PHE A 127 5.11 -9.68 6.98
N GLU A 128 5.89 -10.60 7.54
CA GLU A 128 6.49 -10.44 8.87
C GLU A 128 7.54 -9.33 8.90
N ARG A 129 8.31 -9.16 7.81
CA ARG A 129 9.31 -8.09 7.66
C ARG A 129 8.68 -6.75 7.31
N SER A 130 7.56 -6.77 6.61
CA SER A 130 6.90 -5.57 6.08
C SER A 130 5.84 -5.04 7.03
N ARG A 131 5.76 -3.71 7.15
CA ARG A 131 4.65 -3.09 7.88
C ARG A 131 3.43 -3.02 6.97
N VAL A 132 2.31 -3.61 7.37
CA VAL A 132 1.05 -3.62 6.59
C VAL A 132 0.63 -2.19 6.21
N GLY A 133 0.76 -1.22 7.12
CA GLY A 133 0.47 0.19 6.83
C GLY A 133 1.33 0.79 5.71
N GLU A 134 2.58 0.34 5.55
CA GLU A 134 3.44 0.76 4.43
C GLU A 134 2.95 0.16 3.12
N LEU A 135 2.56 -1.12 3.10
CA LEU A 135 2.00 -1.77 1.91
C LEU A 135 0.70 -1.10 1.46
N ILE A 136 -0.19 -0.77 2.41
CA ILE A 136 -1.43 -0.02 2.13
C ILE A 136 -1.11 1.37 1.57
N SER A 137 -0.12 2.08 2.13
CA SER A 137 0.31 3.39 1.62
C SER A 137 0.84 3.31 0.19
N ARG A 138 1.60 2.26 -0.16
CA ARG A 138 2.08 2.05 -1.55
C ARG A 138 0.94 1.73 -2.51
N LEU A 139 -0.08 0.98 -2.06
CA LEU A 139 -1.27 0.65 -2.86
C LEU A 139 -2.22 1.85 -3.06
N SER A 140 -2.28 2.81 -2.12
CA SER A 140 -3.17 3.96 -2.16
C SER A 140 -2.43 5.25 -2.50
N SER A 141 -1.73 5.82 -1.54
CA SER A 141 -1.10 7.15 -1.60
C SER A 141 -0.05 7.27 -2.73
N ASP A 142 0.87 6.28 -2.85
CA ASP A 142 1.89 6.33 -3.91
C ASP A 142 1.26 6.21 -5.31
N THR A 143 0.24 5.38 -5.45
CA THR A 143 -0.47 5.24 -6.73
C THR A 143 -1.26 6.50 -7.09
N GLU A 144 -1.82 7.24 -6.10
CA GLU A 144 -2.49 8.54 -6.34
C GLU A 144 -1.53 9.62 -6.83
N VAL A 145 -0.31 9.66 -6.29
CA VAL A 145 0.73 10.59 -6.77
C VAL A 145 1.08 10.31 -8.24
N VAL A 146 1.17 9.04 -8.61
CA VAL A 146 1.40 8.63 -10.01
C VAL A 146 0.20 9.00 -10.90
N GLN A 147 -1.03 8.81 -10.41
CA GLN A 147 -2.25 9.19 -11.10
C GLN A 147 -2.30 10.69 -11.41
N ALA A 148 -1.98 11.53 -10.41
CA ALA A 148 -1.97 12.98 -10.59
C ALA A 148 -1.00 13.41 -11.70
N LEU A 149 0.18 12.76 -11.78
CA LEU A 149 1.12 13.03 -12.87
C LEU A 149 0.57 12.61 -14.24
N ILE A 150 0.00 11.40 -14.37
CA ILE A 150 -0.49 10.89 -15.67
C ILE A 150 -1.75 11.66 -16.08
N GLY A 151 -2.73 11.81 -15.17
CA GLY A 151 -4.06 12.37 -15.46
C GLY A 151 -4.06 13.88 -15.72
N SER A 152 -3.11 14.62 -15.17
CA SER A 152 -3.04 16.08 -15.37
C SER A 152 -1.63 16.58 -15.64
N GLY A 153 -0.62 16.16 -14.88
CA GLY A 153 0.72 16.71 -14.91
C GLY A 153 1.38 16.64 -16.28
N ILE A 154 1.39 15.47 -16.93
CA ILE A 154 1.96 15.30 -18.27
C ILE A 154 1.26 16.21 -19.30
N SER A 155 -0.07 16.33 -19.21
CA SER A 155 -0.85 17.17 -20.11
C SER A 155 -0.56 18.66 -19.92
N VAL A 156 -0.42 19.11 -18.67
CA VAL A 156 -0.04 20.49 -18.35
C VAL A 156 1.39 20.77 -18.80
N ALA A 157 2.32 19.86 -18.54
CA ALA A 157 3.72 20.01 -18.96
C ALA A 157 3.85 20.16 -20.48
N LEU A 158 3.23 19.23 -21.24
CA LEU A 158 3.35 19.24 -22.69
C LEU A 158 2.65 20.46 -23.30
N ARG A 159 1.45 20.82 -22.80
CA ARG A 159 0.77 22.03 -23.22
C ARG A 159 1.61 23.28 -22.93
N SER A 160 2.15 23.39 -21.71
CA SER A 160 2.98 24.53 -21.32
C SER A 160 4.26 24.62 -22.15
N ALA A 161 4.89 23.48 -22.47
CA ALA A 161 6.04 23.46 -23.36
C ALA A 161 5.69 23.95 -24.78
N VAL A 162 4.60 23.45 -25.37
CA VAL A 162 4.11 23.90 -26.69
C VAL A 162 3.75 25.39 -26.68
N MET A 163 3.05 25.84 -25.63
CA MET A 163 2.67 27.25 -25.46
C MET A 163 3.88 28.16 -25.29
N LEU A 164 4.88 27.76 -24.49
CA LEU A 164 6.10 28.53 -24.28
C LEU A 164 6.88 28.71 -25.59
N VAL A 165 7.12 27.59 -26.30
CA VAL A 165 7.83 27.61 -27.58
C VAL A 165 7.03 28.39 -28.63
N GLY A 166 5.73 28.12 -28.76
CA GLY A 166 4.87 28.80 -29.72
C GLY A 166 4.74 30.30 -29.44
N ALA A 167 4.57 30.71 -28.19
CA ALA A 167 4.54 32.12 -27.82
C ALA A 167 5.89 32.82 -28.04
N ALA A 168 7.02 32.16 -27.72
CA ALA A 168 8.35 32.71 -27.96
C ALA A 168 8.62 32.94 -29.47
N ILE A 169 8.29 31.96 -30.33
CA ILE A 169 8.39 32.10 -31.77
C ILE A 169 7.49 33.25 -32.27
N ALA A 170 6.23 33.29 -31.82
CA ALA A 170 5.29 34.34 -32.21
C ALA A 170 5.75 35.71 -31.77
N MET A 171 6.35 35.86 -30.58
CA MET A 171 6.93 37.13 -30.08
C MET A 171 8.10 37.60 -30.96
N ILE A 172 9.01 36.70 -31.31
CA ILE A 172 10.16 37.02 -32.18
C ILE A 172 9.67 37.48 -33.55
N TRP A 173 8.66 36.82 -34.13
CA TRP A 173 8.08 37.22 -35.42
C TRP A 173 7.31 38.53 -35.35
N THR A 174 6.61 38.79 -34.22
CA THR A 174 5.77 40.00 -34.04
C THR A 174 6.63 41.24 -33.85
N SER A 175 7.64 41.19 -32.96
CA SER A 175 8.61 42.28 -32.75
C SER A 175 9.91 41.78 -32.15
N PRO A 176 10.97 41.60 -32.95
CA PRO A 176 12.28 41.13 -32.45
C PRO A 176 12.90 42.06 -31.40
N ARG A 177 12.64 43.40 -31.52
CA ARG A 177 13.16 44.39 -30.55
C ARG A 177 12.53 44.24 -29.15
N LEU A 178 11.20 44.07 -29.09
CA LEU A 178 10.51 43.85 -27.81
C LEU A 178 10.82 42.44 -27.25
N ALA A 179 10.99 41.42 -28.09
CA ALA A 179 11.42 40.08 -27.70
C ALA A 179 12.82 40.10 -27.05
N GLY A 180 13.77 40.86 -27.64
CA GLY A 180 15.11 41.06 -27.07
C GLY A 180 15.06 41.73 -25.68
N LEU A 181 14.16 42.73 -25.52
CA LEU A 181 13.97 43.37 -24.23
C LEU A 181 13.45 42.41 -23.13
N ILE A 182 12.48 41.55 -23.47
CA ILE A 182 12.02 40.49 -22.53
C ILE A 182 13.15 39.52 -22.21
N ALA A 183 13.93 39.09 -23.21
CA ALA A 183 15.06 38.19 -22.98
C ALA A 183 16.08 38.78 -22.00
N LEU A 184 16.29 40.10 -22.03
CA LEU A 184 17.15 40.82 -21.08
C LEU A 184 16.59 40.86 -19.65
N VAL A 185 15.26 40.89 -19.50
CA VAL A 185 14.59 40.98 -18.19
C VAL A 185 14.50 39.62 -17.50
N ILE A 186 14.46 38.51 -18.27
CA ILE A 186 14.36 37.14 -17.70
C ILE A 186 15.42 36.86 -16.61
N PRO A 187 16.72 37.13 -16.80
CA PRO A 187 17.72 36.92 -15.76
C PRO A 187 17.45 37.73 -14.48
N ALA A 188 16.95 38.96 -14.60
CA ALA A 188 16.63 39.80 -13.44
C ALA A 188 15.49 39.22 -12.59
N VAL A 189 14.51 38.54 -13.20
CA VAL A 189 13.42 37.84 -12.50
C VAL A 189 13.92 36.48 -11.95
N MET A 190 14.74 35.77 -12.70
CA MET A 190 15.24 34.45 -12.30
C MET A 190 16.19 34.50 -11.09
N LEU A 191 17.01 35.54 -11.00
CA LEU A 191 18.03 35.64 -9.94
C LEU A 191 17.42 35.60 -8.52
N PRO A 192 16.42 36.42 -8.16
CA PRO A 192 15.77 36.34 -6.85
C PRO A 192 15.11 34.97 -6.60
N ILE A 193 14.46 34.38 -7.62
CA ILE A 193 13.84 33.06 -7.53
C ILE A 193 14.88 32.00 -7.15
N MET A 194 16.05 32.01 -7.77
CA MET A 194 17.14 31.06 -7.48
C MET A 194 17.73 31.28 -6.07
N LEU A 195 17.95 32.54 -5.68
CA LEU A 195 18.55 32.86 -4.37
C LEU A 195 17.61 32.55 -3.20
N PHE A 196 16.37 33.02 -3.26
CA PHE A 196 15.38 32.82 -2.18
C PHE A 196 14.71 31.46 -2.25
N GLY A 197 14.57 30.85 -3.43
CA GLY A 197 13.94 29.55 -3.64
C GLY A 197 14.62 28.45 -2.82
N ARG A 198 15.98 28.42 -2.81
CA ARG A 198 16.76 27.48 -2.00
C ARG A 198 16.47 27.64 -0.49
N LYS A 199 16.37 28.89 -0.02
CA LYS A 199 16.04 29.20 1.38
C LYS A 199 14.62 28.76 1.73
N VAL A 200 13.64 29.03 0.87
CA VAL A 200 12.25 28.57 1.04
C VAL A 200 12.19 27.05 1.07
N GLN A 201 12.90 26.38 0.18
CA GLN A 201 12.93 24.90 0.13
C GLN A 201 13.52 24.30 1.43
N ARG A 202 14.63 24.85 1.94
CA ARG A 202 15.22 24.43 3.21
C ARG A 202 14.26 24.62 4.40
N LEU A 203 13.59 25.78 4.48
CA LEU A 203 12.62 26.05 5.52
C LEU A 203 11.36 25.17 5.38
N SER A 204 10.97 24.80 4.15
CA SER A 204 9.86 23.87 3.92
C SER A 204 10.18 22.47 4.45
N ARG A 205 11.38 21.95 4.20
CA ARG A 205 11.84 20.66 4.77
C ARG A 205 11.81 20.71 6.30
N LEU A 206 12.46 21.71 6.90
CA LEU A 206 12.47 21.85 8.36
C LEU A 206 11.06 21.98 8.96
N SER A 207 10.12 22.62 8.26
CA SER A 207 8.73 22.72 8.70
C SER A 207 8.01 21.36 8.63
N GLN A 208 8.31 20.53 7.63
CA GLN A 208 7.79 19.17 7.52
C GLN A 208 8.36 18.27 8.62
N ASP A 209 9.67 18.36 8.89
CA ASP A 209 10.32 17.59 9.95
C ASP A 209 9.68 17.89 11.31
N ARG A 210 9.46 19.17 11.64
CA ARG A 210 8.79 19.58 12.89
C ARG A 210 7.35 19.10 13.00
N LEU A 211 6.63 19.03 11.88
CA LEU A 211 5.25 18.49 11.86
C LEU A 211 5.27 16.96 12.02
N ALA A 212 6.26 16.28 11.45
CA ALA A 212 6.46 14.85 11.64
C ALA A 212 6.79 14.49 13.09
N ASP A 213 7.64 15.30 13.77
CA ASP A 213 7.91 15.15 15.21
C ASP A 213 6.63 15.24 16.03
N ALA A 214 5.76 16.22 15.76
CA ALA A 214 4.48 16.36 16.45
C ALA A 214 3.52 15.18 16.14
N ALA A 215 3.49 14.71 14.90
CA ALA A 215 2.67 13.55 14.52
C ALA A 215 3.15 12.25 15.20
N ALA A 216 4.47 12.09 15.40
CA ALA A 216 5.03 10.96 16.14
C ALA A 216 4.57 10.95 17.61
N ILE A 217 4.62 12.11 18.29
CA ILE A 217 4.10 12.26 19.66
C ILE A 217 2.60 11.90 19.71
N ALA A 218 1.80 12.42 18.78
CA ALA A 218 0.37 12.12 18.74
C ALA A 218 0.11 10.62 18.52
N ASN A 219 0.84 10.00 17.61
CA ASN A 219 0.69 8.57 17.33
C ASN A 219 1.06 7.70 18.55
N GLU A 220 2.16 8.03 19.23
CA GLU A 220 2.59 7.34 20.44
C GLU A 220 1.55 7.45 21.56
N THR A 221 1.11 8.67 21.87
CA THR A 221 0.17 8.92 22.98
C THR A 221 -1.22 8.36 22.70
N LEU A 222 -1.72 8.44 21.46
CA LEU A 222 -3.03 7.90 21.10
C LEU A 222 -3.04 6.37 21.08
N ASN A 223 -1.98 5.73 20.62
CA ASN A 223 -1.86 4.27 20.72
C ASN A 223 -1.74 3.78 22.16
N ALA A 224 -1.17 4.59 23.05
CA ALA A 224 -1.07 4.31 24.48
C ALA A 224 -2.19 4.98 25.32
N ALA A 225 -3.33 5.36 24.70
CA ALA A 225 -4.37 6.18 25.35
C ALA A 225 -4.88 5.58 26.68
N ALA A 226 -5.01 4.25 26.75
CA ALA A 226 -5.42 3.56 27.99
C ALA A 226 -4.39 3.79 29.12
N ALA A 227 -3.09 3.73 28.82
CA ALA A 227 -2.04 3.99 29.79
C ALA A 227 -2.00 5.48 30.20
N VAL A 228 -2.11 6.40 29.24
CA VAL A 228 -2.19 7.84 29.52
C VAL A 228 -3.32 8.13 30.49
N LYS A 229 -4.51 7.55 30.26
CA LYS A 229 -5.68 7.71 31.14
C LYS A 229 -5.49 7.04 32.49
N ALA A 230 -4.95 5.82 32.54
CA ALA A 230 -4.72 5.09 33.79
C ALA A 230 -3.76 5.82 34.73
N TYR A 231 -2.79 6.57 34.18
CA TYR A 231 -1.82 7.35 34.96
C TYR A 231 -2.19 8.83 35.11
N GLY A 232 -3.34 9.29 34.59
CA GLY A 232 -3.81 10.68 34.67
C GLY A 232 -2.86 11.68 34.02
N ARG A 233 -2.20 11.31 32.89
CA ARG A 233 -1.16 12.13 32.25
C ARG A 233 -1.65 12.97 31.08
N GLU A 234 -2.96 13.09 30.86
CA GLU A 234 -3.53 13.81 29.72
C GLU A 234 -3.03 15.25 29.58
N GLU A 235 -2.92 15.98 30.69
CA GLU A 235 -2.41 17.36 30.66
C GLU A 235 -0.94 17.46 30.29
N ILE A 236 -0.13 16.50 30.71
CA ILE A 236 1.31 16.48 30.44
C ILE A 236 1.53 16.21 28.95
N GLU A 237 0.88 15.17 28.42
CA GLU A 237 0.98 14.81 27.01
C GLU A 237 0.38 15.89 26.10
N SER A 238 -0.72 16.52 26.50
CA SER A 238 -1.29 17.67 25.79
C SER A 238 -0.30 18.86 25.74
N ARG A 239 0.44 19.12 26.80
CA ARG A 239 1.47 20.16 26.81
C ARG A 239 2.66 19.82 25.92
N HIS A 240 3.16 18.59 25.95
CA HIS A 240 4.23 18.11 25.06
C HIS A 240 3.84 18.29 23.59
N TYR A 241 2.64 17.86 23.22
CA TYR A 241 2.12 18.04 21.87
C TYR A 241 1.99 19.51 21.48
N ALA A 242 1.45 20.34 22.39
CA ALA A 242 1.31 21.78 22.17
C ALA A 242 2.66 22.50 21.99
N GLU A 243 3.71 22.06 22.67
CA GLU A 243 5.07 22.59 22.50
C GLU A 243 5.66 22.22 21.13
N ALA A 244 5.49 20.97 20.70
CA ALA A 244 5.89 20.52 19.37
C ALA A 244 5.16 21.29 18.25
N ILE A 245 3.86 21.50 18.39
CA ILE A 245 3.05 22.32 17.44
C ILE A 245 3.50 23.78 17.44
N ARG A 246 3.83 24.37 18.58
CA ARG A 246 4.36 25.75 18.64
C ARG A 246 5.73 25.87 17.95
N ALA A 247 6.60 24.87 18.10
CA ALA A 247 7.87 24.80 17.38
C ALA A 247 7.66 24.68 15.86
N ALA A 248 6.73 23.83 15.40
CA ALA A 248 6.34 23.70 14.01
C ALA A 248 5.78 25.04 13.45
N LEU A 249 4.90 25.72 14.20
CA LEU A 249 4.32 27.03 13.83
C LEU A 249 5.39 28.10 13.69
N SER A 250 6.37 28.16 14.61
CA SER A 250 7.46 29.14 14.54
C SER A 250 8.31 28.97 13.27
N THR A 251 8.57 27.73 12.89
CA THR A 251 9.28 27.39 11.65
C THR A 251 8.45 27.71 10.42
N ALA A 252 7.16 27.37 10.44
CA ALA A 252 6.22 27.71 9.38
C ALA A 252 6.11 29.24 9.17
N ARG A 253 6.08 30.02 10.24
CA ARG A 253 6.06 31.49 10.16
C ARG A 253 7.28 32.04 9.42
N ARG A 254 8.50 31.52 9.71
CA ARG A 254 9.72 31.91 8.98
C ARG A 254 9.67 31.55 7.52
N ARG A 255 9.14 30.36 7.18
CA ARG A 255 8.93 29.91 5.81
C ARG A 255 7.95 30.83 5.08
N ILE A 256 6.81 31.12 5.70
CA ILE A 256 5.74 31.96 5.13
C ILE A 256 6.27 33.38 4.87
N SER A 257 6.97 34.02 5.83
CA SER A 257 7.52 35.36 5.65
C SER A 257 8.57 35.42 4.53
N THR A 258 9.46 34.43 4.45
CA THR A 258 10.45 34.34 3.36
C THR A 258 9.76 34.14 1.99
N ARG A 259 8.72 33.32 1.92
CA ARG A 259 7.94 33.09 0.69
C ARG A 259 7.16 34.36 0.30
N ALA A 260 6.54 35.04 1.26
CA ALA A 260 5.82 36.29 1.01
C ALA A 260 6.75 37.38 0.45
N LEU A 261 7.96 37.54 1.02
CA LEU A 261 8.95 38.46 0.49
C LEU A 261 9.37 38.11 -0.94
N LEU A 262 9.63 36.82 -1.21
CA LEU A 262 9.97 36.35 -2.57
C LEU A 262 8.82 36.66 -3.54
N THR A 263 7.57 36.37 -3.14
CA THR A 263 6.39 36.64 -3.97
C THR A 263 6.26 38.12 -4.27
N MET A 264 6.45 39.00 -3.28
CA MET A 264 6.44 40.44 -3.46
C MET A 264 7.49 40.90 -4.47
N ILE A 265 8.74 40.45 -4.33
CA ILE A 265 9.84 40.80 -5.23
C ILE A 265 9.53 40.33 -6.66
N VAL A 266 9.06 39.08 -6.82
CA VAL A 266 8.71 38.53 -8.15
C VAL A 266 7.58 39.32 -8.80
N ILE A 267 6.53 39.67 -8.06
CA ILE A 267 5.42 40.51 -8.57
C ILE A 267 5.93 41.87 -9.05
N VAL A 268 6.73 42.54 -8.23
CA VAL A 268 7.29 43.88 -8.61
C VAL A 268 8.15 43.77 -9.88
N LEU A 269 9.00 42.75 -9.96
CA LEU A 269 9.86 42.56 -11.13
C LEU A 269 9.05 42.20 -12.39
N VAL A 270 8.05 41.30 -12.28
CA VAL A 270 7.21 40.92 -13.43
C VAL A 270 6.37 42.07 -13.92
N PHE A 271 5.66 42.79 -13.03
CA PHE A 271 4.88 43.96 -13.43
C PHE A 271 5.75 45.14 -13.89
N GLY A 272 6.93 45.33 -13.28
CA GLY A 272 7.93 46.25 -13.75
C GLY A 272 8.40 45.93 -15.17
N ALA A 273 8.67 44.68 -15.45
CA ALA A 273 9.02 44.20 -16.79
C ALA A 273 7.92 44.47 -17.82
N ILE A 274 6.66 44.14 -17.47
CA ILE A 274 5.50 44.40 -18.32
C ILE A 274 5.39 45.90 -18.60
N THR A 275 5.54 46.76 -17.58
CA THR A 275 5.50 48.20 -17.71
C THR A 275 6.60 48.74 -18.63
N VAL A 276 7.83 48.27 -18.49
CA VAL A 276 8.95 48.65 -19.37
C VAL A 276 8.69 48.24 -20.83
N VAL A 277 8.18 47.04 -21.06
CA VAL A 277 7.84 46.54 -22.41
C VAL A 277 6.70 47.38 -23.03
N LEU A 278 5.65 47.66 -22.24
CA LEU A 278 4.55 48.50 -22.70
C LEU A 278 5.01 49.94 -23.00
N TRP A 279 5.87 50.50 -22.14
CA TRP A 279 6.42 51.85 -22.36
C TRP A 279 7.28 51.91 -23.63
N ALA A 280 8.18 50.94 -23.83
CA ALA A 280 9.02 50.84 -25.01
C ALA A 280 8.20 50.61 -26.30
N GLY A 281 7.15 49.79 -26.21
CA GLY A 281 6.22 49.54 -27.31
C GLY A 281 5.35 50.77 -27.63
N ALA A 282 4.81 51.44 -26.61
CA ALA A 282 4.02 52.69 -26.79
C ALA A 282 4.85 53.79 -27.48
N ARG A 283 6.12 53.94 -27.10
CA ARG A 283 7.03 54.87 -27.79
C ARG A 283 7.20 54.54 -29.30
N GLN A 284 7.27 53.26 -29.65
CA GLN A 284 7.35 52.81 -31.03
C GLN A 284 6.02 53.07 -31.79
N VAL A 285 4.89 52.90 -31.11
CA VAL A 285 3.57 53.22 -31.70
C VAL A 285 3.44 54.70 -31.97
N VAL A 286 3.79 55.58 -31.01
CA VAL A 286 3.76 57.05 -31.19
C VAL A 286 4.72 57.49 -32.29
N ALA A 287 5.86 56.84 -32.42
CA ALA A 287 6.84 57.07 -33.50
C ALA A 287 6.38 56.52 -34.87
N GLY A 288 5.23 55.84 -34.96
CA GLY A 288 4.70 55.27 -36.20
C GLY A 288 5.46 54.04 -36.70
N THR A 289 6.33 53.41 -35.89
CA THR A 289 7.16 52.25 -36.24
C THR A 289 6.56 50.91 -35.85
N LEU A 290 5.45 50.93 -35.10
CA LEU A 290 4.73 49.74 -34.62
C LEU A 290 3.21 50.01 -34.60
N ASP A 291 2.40 49.06 -35.09
CA ASP A 291 0.92 49.19 -34.99
C ASP A 291 0.45 48.91 -33.57
N PRO A 292 -0.61 49.56 -33.06
CA PRO A 292 -1.16 49.33 -31.75
C PRO A 292 -1.59 47.87 -31.49
N GLY A 293 -2.19 47.22 -32.50
CA GLY A 293 -2.60 45.83 -32.42
C GLY A 293 -1.42 44.84 -32.28
N VAL A 294 -0.25 45.18 -32.91
CA VAL A 294 0.98 44.39 -32.75
C VAL A 294 1.48 44.43 -31.31
N LEU A 295 1.39 45.59 -30.63
CA LEU A 295 1.74 45.72 -29.22
C LEU A 295 0.81 44.87 -28.35
N GLY A 296 -0.52 44.96 -28.59
CA GLY A 296 -1.50 44.13 -27.86
C GLY A 296 -1.27 42.63 -28.05
N GLN A 297 -1.03 42.20 -29.29
CA GLN A 297 -0.68 40.80 -29.61
C GLN A 297 0.57 40.33 -28.88
N PHE A 298 1.62 41.16 -28.88
CA PHE A 298 2.90 40.86 -28.23
C PHE A 298 2.73 40.68 -26.72
N VAL A 299 1.98 41.55 -26.05
CA VAL A 299 1.71 41.46 -24.61
C VAL A 299 0.96 40.18 -24.27
N LEU A 300 -0.04 39.81 -25.05
CA LEU A 300 -0.75 38.53 -24.84
C LEU A 300 0.15 37.29 -24.96
N TYR A 301 1.05 37.26 -25.96
CA TYR A 301 2.04 36.18 -26.06
C TYR A 301 3.00 36.18 -24.86
N ALA A 302 3.43 37.34 -24.38
CA ALA A 302 4.28 37.42 -23.19
C ALA A 302 3.57 36.88 -21.93
N VAL A 303 2.27 37.16 -21.76
CA VAL A 303 1.45 36.58 -20.67
C VAL A 303 1.33 35.08 -20.80
N PHE A 304 1.11 34.54 -22.02
CA PHE A 304 1.05 33.10 -22.25
C PHE A 304 2.38 32.43 -21.98
N ALA A 305 3.50 33.03 -22.42
CA ALA A 305 4.84 32.53 -22.12
C ALA A 305 5.12 32.48 -20.61
N ALA A 306 4.80 33.56 -19.88
CA ALA A 306 4.97 33.63 -18.43
C ALA A 306 4.14 32.57 -17.69
N GLY A 307 2.85 32.43 -18.06
CA GLY A 307 1.98 31.39 -17.52
C GLY A 307 2.48 29.96 -17.79
N SER A 308 3.07 29.75 -18.96
CA SER A 308 3.64 28.46 -19.36
C SER A 308 4.87 28.08 -18.52
N VAL A 309 5.74 29.04 -18.20
CA VAL A 309 6.89 28.83 -17.31
C VAL A 309 6.41 28.45 -15.90
N ALA A 310 5.37 29.12 -15.40
CA ALA A 310 4.78 28.80 -14.10
C ALA A 310 4.21 27.36 -14.08
N GLY A 311 3.45 26.97 -15.10
CA GLY A 311 2.91 25.61 -15.24
C GLY A 311 3.99 24.53 -15.33
N LEU A 312 5.08 24.76 -16.08
CA LEU A 312 6.22 23.82 -16.14
C LEU A 312 6.91 23.68 -14.78
N SER A 313 7.06 24.78 -14.04
CA SER A 313 7.68 24.76 -12.70
C SER A 313 6.85 23.99 -11.69
N GLU A 314 5.53 24.06 -11.75
CA GLU A 314 4.61 23.29 -10.90
C GLU A 314 4.72 21.79 -11.19
N VAL A 315 4.63 21.41 -12.46
CA VAL A 315 4.69 20.01 -12.89
C VAL A 315 6.03 19.35 -12.56
N TRP A 316 7.14 20.11 -12.56
CA TRP A 316 8.44 19.55 -12.20
C TRP A 316 8.45 18.95 -10.79
N GLY A 317 7.79 19.60 -9.84
CA GLY A 317 7.60 19.06 -8.49
C GLY A 317 6.79 17.76 -8.47
N ASP A 318 5.74 17.68 -9.30
CA ASP A 318 4.91 16.48 -9.43
C ASP A 318 5.68 15.32 -10.06
N VAL A 319 6.49 15.59 -11.07
CA VAL A 319 7.38 14.60 -11.72
C VAL A 319 8.33 13.98 -10.70
N LEU A 320 8.97 14.79 -9.85
CA LEU A 320 9.89 14.27 -8.84
C LEU A 320 9.17 13.42 -7.77
N ARG A 321 7.97 13.85 -7.34
CA ARG A 321 7.16 13.08 -6.39
C ARG A 321 6.71 11.75 -6.99
N ALA A 322 6.19 11.77 -8.20
CA ALA A 322 5.76 10.56 -8.89
C ALA A 322 6.92 9.61 -9.23
N ALA A 323 8.11 10.16 -9.53
CA ALA A 323 9.30 9.35 -9.74
C ALA A 323 9.71 8.60 -8.46
N GLY A 324 9.66 9.26 -7.29
CA GLY A 324 9.90 8.61 -5.99
C GLY A 324 8.85 7.56 -5.65
N ALA A 325 7.56 7.83 -5.90
CA ALA A 325 6.49 6.87 -5.72
C ALA A 325 6.68 5.63 -6.64
N MET A 326 7.01 5.85 -7.91
CA MET A 326 7.28 4.75 -8.85
C MET A 326 8.52 3.94 -8.51
N GLU A 327 9.51 4.54 -7.89
CA GLU A 327 10.70 3.82 -7.40
C GLU A 327 10.29 2.82 -6.31
N ARG A 328 9.55 3.27 -5.26
CA ARG A 328 9.03 2.41 -4.19
C ARG A 328 8.06 1.32 -4.70
N ILE A 329 7.16 1.67 -5.62
CA ILE A 329 6.28 0.68 -6.27
C ILE A 329 7.11 -0.33 -7.06
N GLY A 330 8.13 0.14 -7.78
CA GLY A 330 9.01 -0.71 -8.56
C GLY A 330 9.87 -1.65 -7.72
N GLU A 331 10.35 -1.20 -6.55
CA GLU A 331 11.03 -2.05 -5.56
C GLU A 331 10.08 -3.17 -5.12
N LEU A 332 8.86 -2.82 -4.72
CA LEU A 332 7.85 -3.79 -4.29
C LEU A 332 7.51 -4.82 -5.38
N LEU A 333 7.35 -4.39 -6.64
CA LEU A 333 7.12 -5.28 -7.78
C LEU A 333 8.34 -6.13 -8.16
N SER A 334 9.54 -5.77 -7.70
CA SER A 334 10.77 -6.54 -7.94
C SER A 334 11.06 -7.58 -6.86
N GLU A 335 10.41 -7.47 -5.70
CA GLU A 335 10.49 -8.48 -4.64
C GLU A 335 10.02 -9.82 -5.18
N ARG A 336 10.66 -10.90 -4.71
CA ARG A 336 10.33 -12.26 -5.15
C ARG A 336 10.09 -13.12 -3.93
N SER A 337 8.98 -13.84 -3.93
CA SER A 337 8.74 -14.89 -2.95
C SER A 337 9.84 -15.95 -3.04
N GLN A 338 10.37 -16.35 -1.89
CA GLN A 338 11.32 -17.48 -1.80
C GLN A 338 10.58 -18.81 -1.89
N ILE A 339 9.29 -18.82 -1.57
CA ILE A 339 8.44 -20.01 -1.62
C ILE A 339 7.64 -20.00 -2.92
N THR A 340 8.02 -20.88 -3.82
CA THR A 340 7.40 -21.00 -5.15
C THR A 340 7.06 -22.45 -5.47
N ASP A 341 6.16 -22.65 -6.43
CA ASP A 341 5.87 -23.98 -6.96
C ASP A 341 7.11 -24.52 -7.71
N PRO A 342 7.39 -25.83 -7.59
CA PRO A 342 8.46 -26.43 -8.36
C PRO A 342 8.13 -26.47 -9.86
N PRO A 343 9.14 -26.45 -10.74
CA PRO A 343 8.91 -26.46 -12.19
C PRO A 343 8.26 -27.75 -12.70
N ALA A 344 8.45 -28.86 -12.02
CA ALA A 344 7.86 -30.16 -12.33
C ALA A 344 7.24 -30.77 -11.06
N PRO A 345 6.05 -30.30 -10.65
CA PRO A 345 5.46 -30.72 -9.39
C PRO A 345 5.00 -32.18 -9.43
N LEU A 346 5.32 -32.92 -8.36
CA LEU A 346 4.75 -34.23 -8.09
C LEU A 346 3.30 -34.07 -7.60
N ARG A 347 2.52 -35.15 -7.67
CA ARG A 347 1.13 -35.21 -7.17
C ARG A 347 1.03 -36.16 -5.99
N LEU A 348 0.20 -35.76 -5.03
CA LEU A 348 -0.18 -36.63 -3.93
C LEU A 348 -1.04 -37.81 -4.45
N ALA A 349 -0.91 -38.95 -3.82
CA ALA A 349 -1.80 -40.08 -4.09
C ALA A 349 -3.25 -39.74 -3.72
N SER A 350 -4.20 -40.27 -4.45
CA SER A 350 -5.62 -40.12 -4.13
C SER A 350 -6.22 -41.48 -3.79
N PRO A 351 -6.75 -41.67 -2.56
CA PRO A 351 -6.81 -40.72 -1.46
C PRO A 351 -5.45 -40.47 -0.79
N THR A 352 -5.19 -39.22 -0.35
CA THR A 352 -4.04 -38.87 0.48
C THR A 352 -4.25 -39.43 1.88
N THR A 353 -3.22 -40.08 2.46
CA THR A 353 -3.33 -40.70 3.79
C THR A 353 -2.99 -39.74 4.93
N GLY A 354 -2.17 -38.74 4.65
CA GLY A 354 -1.74 -37.72 5.62
C GLY A 354 -0.58 -38.19 6.52
N ALA A 355 0.19 -39.20 6.13
CA ALA A 355 1.38 -39.59 6.88
C ALA A 355 2.48 -38.51 6.75
N LEU A 356 3.06 -38.11 7.88
CA LEU A 356 4.09 -37.08 7.94
C LEU A 356 5.42 -37.61 8.41
N ARG A 357 6.50 -37.08 7.82
CA ARG A 357 7.86 -37.40 8.25
C ARG A 357 8.78 -36.19 8.17
N PHE A 358 9.40 -35.86 9.28
CA PHE A 358 10.50 -34.91 9.38
C PHE A 358 11.80 -35.70 9.48
N GLU A 359 12.77 -35.38 8.62
CA GLU A 359 14.07 -36.05 8.57
C GLU A 359 15.19 -35.03 8.76
N GLN A 360 15.83 -35.04 9.92
CA GLN A 360 16.95 -34.17 10.30
C GLN A 360 16.71 -32.71 10.01
N VAL A 361 15.50 -32.20 10.33
CA VAL A 361 15.08 -30.84 10.00
C VAL A 361 15.78 -29.83 10.89
N GLY A 362 16.51 -28.89 10.25
CA GLY A 362 17.10 -27.71 10.86
C GLY A 362 16.51 -26.44 10.27
N PHE A 363 16.09 -25.50 11.14
CA PHE A 363 15.47 -24.27 10.72
C PHE A 363 15.79 -23.09 11.60
N HIS A 364 16.11 -21.94 10.96
CA HIS A 364 16.32 -20.62 11.57
C HIS A 364 15.40 -19.63 10.87
N TYR A 365 14.69 -18.82 11.65
CA TYR A 365 13.93 -17.71 11.07
C TYR A 365 14.85 -16.66 10.45
N PRO A 366 14.55 -16.12 9.27
CA PRO A 366 15.36 -15.05 8.65
C PRO A 366 15.53 -13.81 9.55
N SER A 367 14.54 -13.53 10.40
CA SER A 367 14.57 -12.44 11.38
C SER A 367 15.50 -12.70 12.58
N ARG A 368 15.91 -13.96 12.83
CA ARG A 368 16.76 -14.39 13.95
C ARG A 368 17.71 -15.50 13.52
N PRO A 369 18.67 -15.23 12.63
CA PRO A 369 19.54 -16.26 12.03
C PRO A 369 20.48 -16.94 13.04
N ASP A 370 20.79 -16.27 14.16
CA ASP A 370 21.72 -16.76 15.18
C ASP A 370 21.08 -17.78 16.15
N ARG A 371 19.75 -17.99 16.07
CA ARG A 371 19.03 -18.90 16.97
C ARG A 371 18.26 -19.94 16.17
N ALA A 372 18.61 -21.20 16.34
CA ALA A 372 17.86 -22.31 15.77
C ALA A 372 16.43 -22.34 16.37
N ALA A 373 15.44 -22.44 15.51
CA ALA A 373 14.06 -22.68 15.90
C ALA A 373 13.72 -24.18 15.92
N LEU A 374 14.35 -24.94 15.01
CA LEU A 374 14.41 -26.41 15.05
C LEU A 374 15.84 -26.84 14.78
N GLU A 375 16.29 -27.91 15.49
CA GLU A 375 17.64 -28.47 15.37
C GLU A 375 17.59 -29.98 15.39
N GLN A 376 18.03 -30.60 14.28
CA GLN A 376 18.02 -32.06 14.10
C GLN A 376 16.67 -32.70 14.49
N PHE A 377 15.57 -32.07 14.03
CA PHE A 377 14.23 -32.48 14.39
C PHE A 377 13.78 -33.65 13.53
N ASP A 378 13.61 -34.82 14.15
CA ASP A 378 13.14 -36.05 13.55
C ASP A 378 11.79 -36.46 14.13
N LEU A 379 10.76 -36.56 13.30
CA LEU A 379 9.42 -36.95 13.72
C LEU A 379 8.73 -37.75 12.63
N HIS A 380 8.11 -38.86 13.00
CA HIS A 380 7.22 -39.61 12.13
C HIS A 380 5.82 -39.67 12.73
N ILE A 381 4.81 -39.34 11.94
CA ILE A 381 3.39 -39.39 12.31
C ILE A 381 2.69 -40.32 11.32
N GLY A 382 2.07 -41.35 11.83
CA GLY A 382 1.32 -42.31 11.02
C GLY A 382 0.00 -41.75 10.50
N ALA A 383 -0.53 -42.32 9.42
CA ALA A 383 -1.84 -41.96 8.92
C ALA A 383 -2.93 -42.17 9.98
N GLY A 384 -3.75 -41.16 10.23
CA GLY A 384 -4.81 -41.20 11.25
C GLY A 384 -4.33 -41.08 12.69
N GLU A 385 -3.03 -40.90 12.94
CA GLU A 385 -2.46 -40.71 14.30
C GLU A 385 -2.70 -39.29 14.79
N THR A 386 -3.09 -39.15 16.05
CA THR A 386 -3.18 -37.85 16.75
C THR A 386 -1.95 -37.63 17.62
N VAL A 387 -1.13 -36.64 17.26
CA VAL A 387 0.12 -36.29 17.95
C VAL A 387 0.02 -34.93 18.60
N ALA A 388 0.33 -34.82 19.90
CA ALA A 388 0.38 -33.59 20.64
C ALA A 388 1.83 -33.09 20.79
N LEU A 389 2.08 -31.82 20.42
CA LEU A 389 3.33 -31.12 20.69
C LEU A 389 3.21 -30.36 22.00
N VAL A 390 4.11 -30.63 22.95
CA VAL A 390 4.15 -30.00 24.28
C VAL A 390 5.55 -29.46 24.55
N GLY A 391 5.65 -28.36 25.28
CA GLY A 391 6.96 -27.78 25.64
C GLY A 391 6.81 -26.31 26.04
N PRO A 392 7.85 -25.69 26.61
CA PRO A 392 7.86 -24.30 27.01
C PRO A 392 7.61 -23.33 25.84
N SER A 393 7.30 -22.08 26.15
CA SER A 393 7.23 -21.05 25.12
C SER A 393 8.58 -20.90 24.40
N GLY A 394 8.56 -20.84 23.08
CA GLY A 394 9.77 -20.75 22.26
C GLY A 394 10.46 -22.10 21.99
N ALA A 395 9.86 -23.24 22.36
CA ALA A 395 10.40 -24.58 22.08
C ALA A 395 10.37 -24.99 20.58
N GLY A 396 9.75 -24.20 19.69
CA GLY A 396 9.67 -24.49 18.26
C GLY A 396 8.35 -25.11 17.79
N LYS A 397 7.34 -25.26 18.65
CA LYS A 397 6.06 -25.91 18.30
C LYS A 397 5.35 -25.26 17.11
N SER A 398 5.14 -23.95 17.12
CA SER A 398 4.49 -23.23 16.00
C SER A 398 5.35 -23.23 14.74
N THR A 399 6.68 -23.37 14.88
CA THR A 399 7.60 -23.52 13.74
C THR A 399 7.34 -24.81 12.98
N VAL A 400 6.99 -25.89 13.66
CA VAL A 400 6.62 -27.16 13.03
C VAL A 400 5.41 -26.97 12.12
N LEU A 401 4.36 -26.26 12.58
CA LEU A 401 3.18 -25.95 11.76
C LEU A 401 3.53 -25.02 10.59
N ALA A 402 4.35 -23.99 10.82
CA ALA A 402 4.77 -23.05 9.78
C ALA A 402 5.54 -23.76 8.63
N LEU A 403 6.39 -24.73 8.96
CA LEU A 403 7.12 -25.53 7.98
C LEU A 403 6.20 -26.51 7.25
N LEU A 404 5.22 -27.13 7.92
CA LEU A 404 4.22 -28.00 7.29
C LEU A 404 3.38 -27.26 6.26
N LEU A 405 2.91 -26.05 6.59
CA LEU A 405 2.17 -25.18 5.68
C LEU A 405 3.05 -24.59 4.56
N ARG A 406 4.34 -24.91 4.62
CA ARG A 406 5.36 -24.38 3.72
C ARG A 406 5.28 -22.86 3.65
N PHE A 407 5.21 -22.21 4.84
CA PHE A 407 5.43 -20.76 4.98
C PHE A 407 6.92 -20.44 4.86
N TYR A 408 7.75 -21.41 5.23
CA TYR A 408 9.20 -21.43 5.10
C TYR A 408 9.66 -22.81 4.62
N ASP A 409 10.78 -22.87 3.94
CA ASP A 409 11.48 -24.12 3.65
C ASP A 409 12.62 -24.35 4.67
N PRO A 410 12.86 -25.57 5.16
CA PRO A 410 13.93 -25.85 6.10
C PRO A 410 15.29 -25.68 5.42
N GLN A 411 16.30 -25.16 6.16
CA GLN A 411 17.66 -25.03 5.67
C GLN A 411 18.40 -26.36 5.64
N GLN A 412 18.03 -27.32 6.52
CA GLN A 412 18.59 -28.64 6.57
C GLN A 412 17.49 -29.69 6.68
N GLY A 413 17.74 -30.87 6.13
CA GLY A 413 16.78 -31.96 6.15
C GLY A 413 15.62 -31.76 5.15
N ARG A 414 14.55 -32.53 5.37
CA ARG A 414 13.34 -32.49 4.55
C ARG A 414 12.11 -32.91 5.33
N ILE A 415 10.97 -32.50 4.82
CA ILE A 415 9.65 -32.80 5.37
C ILE A 415 8.86 -33.51 4.26
N LEU A 416 8.31 -34.66 4.58
CA LEU A 416 7.59 -35.49 3.63
C LEU A 416 6.11 -35.60 4.04
N LEU A 417 5.23 -35.51 3.06
CA LEU A 417 3.81 -35.87 3.16
C LEU A 417 3.56 -37.07 2.25
N ASP A 418 3.09 -38.17 2.82
CA ASP A 418 2.91 -39.45 2.11
C ASP A 418 4.15 -39.87 1.29
N GLY A 419 5.35 -39.60 1.84
CA GLY A 419 6.63 -39.96 1.23
C GLY A 419 7.16 -38.95 0.19
N ILE A 420 6.44 -37.90 -0.14
CA ILE A 420 6.86 -36.87 -1.09
C ILE A 420 7.34 -35.62 -0.33
N ASP A 421 8.49 -35.06 -0.72
CA ASP A 421 9.01 -33.81 -0.13
C ASP A 421 8.05 -32.66 -0.41
N LEU A 422 7.74 -31.86 0.60
CA LEU A 422 6.82 -30.71 0.47
C LEU A 422 7.27 -29.73 -0.61
N ARG A 423 8.58 -29.63 -0.87
CA ARG A 423 9.16 -28.76 -1.88
C ARG A 423 8.88 -29.21 -3.32
N GLU A 424 8.55 -30.48 -3.50
CA GLU A 424 8.21 -31.08 -4.80
C GLU A 424 6.71 -31.01 -5.13
N LEU A 425 5.88 -30.60 -4.17
CA LEU A 425 4.43 -30.46 -4.34
C LEU A 425 4.05 -29.03 -4.77
N ARG A 426 2.94 -28.90 -5.50
CA ARG A 426 2.30 -27.59 -5.69
C ARG A 426 1.78 -27.07 -4.35
N LEU A 427 1.99 -25.78 -4.06
CA LEU A 427 1.51 -25.15 -2.83
C LEU A 427 -0.01 -25.29 -2.65
N ALA A 428 -0.78 -25.16 -3.74
CA ALA A 428 -2.23 -25.32 -3.69
C ALA A 428 -2.65 -26.77 -3.33
N GLU A 429 -1.95 -27.77 -3.85
CA GLU A 429 -2.21 -29.18 -3.55
C GLU A 429 -1.77 -29.54 -2.13
N LEU A 430 -0.56 -29.13 -1.73
CA LEU A 430 -0.04 -29.30 -0.38
C LEU A 430 -0.98 -28.69 0.67
N ARG A 431 -1.30 -27.41 0.52
CA ARG A 431 -2.22 -26.71 1.43
C ARG A 431 -3.66 -27.22 1.31
N GLY A 432 -4.02 -27.81 0.15
CA GLY A 432 -5.27 -28.53 -0.07
C GLY A 432 -5.45 -29.76 0.82
N ALA A 433 -4.35 -30.47 1.09
CA ALA A 433 -4.31 -31.64 1.95
C ALA A 433 -4.30 -31.30 3.47
N MET A 434 -4.29 -30.02 3.84
CA MET A 434 -4.21 -29.56 5.23
C MET A 434 -5.39 -28.66 5.60
N ALA A 435 -5.90 -28.83 6.81
CA ALA A 435 -6.84 -27.92 7.46
C ALA A 435 -6.19 -27.35 8.72
N LEU A 436 -6.20 -26.03 8.87
CA LEU A 436 -5.62 -25.30 10.01
C LEU A 436 -6.73 -24.70 10.87
N VAL A 437 -6.65 -24.92 12.18
CA VAL A 437 -7.35 -24.14 13.21
C VAL A 437 -6.29 -23.32 13.93
N PRO A 438 -6.18 -22.02 13.64
CA PRO A 438 -5.16 -21.16 14.24
C PRO A 438 -5.53 -20.76 15.68
N GLN A 439 -4.56 -20.31 16.45
CA GLN A 439 -4.74 -19.77 17.79
C GLN A 439 -5.70 -18.55 17.78
N GLU A 440 -5.49 -17.62 16.87
CA GLU A 440 -6.38 -16.49 16.62
C GLU A 440 -7.09 -16.63 15.28
N ALA A 441 -8.40 -16.81 15.33
CA ALA A 441 -9.21 -16.97 14.13
C ALA A 441 -9.46 -15.63 13.45
N ALA A 442 -8.90 -15.44 12.24
CA ALA A 442 -9.20 -14.29 11.39
C ALA A 442 -10.64 -14.36 10.88
N ILE A 443 -11.37 -13.24 11.04
CA ILE A 443 -12.70 -13.05 10.47
C ILE A 443 -12.62 -11.98 9.38
N PHE A 444 -13.04 -12.33 8.19
CA PHE A 444 -13.04 -11.44 7.04
C PHE A 444 -14.33 -10.65 6.96
N ALA A 445 -14.27 -9.45 6.40
CA ALA A 445 -15.46 -8.69 6.06
C ALA A 445 -16.28 -9.46 5.02
N GLY A 446 -17.55 -9.76 5.34
CA GLY A 446 -18.44 -10.58 4.53
C GLY A 446 -19.47 -11.30 5.38
N SER A 447 -20.33 -12.11 4.78
CA SER A 447 -21.35 -12.88 5.49
C SER A 447 -20.75 -14.04 6.31
N ALA A 448 -21.51 -14.57 7.26
CA ALA A 448 -21.12 -15.77 8.02
C ALA A 448 -20.87 -16.97 7.07
N ALA A 449 -21.71 -17.14 6.05
CA ALA A 449 -21.55 -18.17 5.03
C ALA A 449 -20.27 -18.01 4.21
N GLU A 450 -19.93 -16.79 3.78
CA GLU A 450 -18.68 -16.49 3.07
C GLU A 450 -17.45 -16.76 3.94
N ASN A 451 -17.51 -16.38 5.21
CA ASN A 451 -16.48 -16.70 6.17
C ASN A 451 -16.27 -18.21 6.33
N LEU A 452 -17.32 -19.02 6.34
CA LEU A 452 -17.23 -20.47 6.39
C LEU A 452 -16.68 -21.06 5.07
N ARG A 453 -17.14 -20.55 3.92
CA ARG A 453 -16.66 -20.97 2.60
C ARG A 453 -15.19 -20.68 2.35
N PHE A 454 -14.55 -19.85 3.19
CA PHE A 454 -13.09 -19.69 3.14
C PHE A 454 -12.33 -21.02 3.28
N GLY A 455 -12.91 -22.01 3.96
CA GLY A 455 -12.38 -23.39 4.00
C GLY A 455 -12.52 -24.12 2.66
N ARG A 456 -13.64 -23.95 1.95
CA ARG A 456 -13.93 -24.55 0.62
C ARG A 456 -14.94 -23.68 -0.13
N GLU A 457 -14.46 -22.91 -1.10
CA GLU A 457 -15.26 -21.95 -1.88
C GLU A 457 -16.47 -22.59 -2.57
N SER A 458 -16.29 -23.79 -3.14
CA SER A 458 -17.33 -24.53 -3.87
C SER A 458 -18.41 -25.18 -2.98
N ALA A 459 -18.35 -24.99 -1.65
CA ALA A 459 -19.29 -25.64 -0.73
C ALA A 459 -20.73 -25.10 -0.89
N THR A 460 -21.70 -26.01 -0.95
CA THR A 460 -23.12 -25.64 -0.93
C THR A 460 -23.51 -25.08 0.44
N LEU A 461 -24.65 -24.39 0.50
CA LEU A 461 -25.15 -23.87 1.78
C LEU A 461 -25.44 -25.00 2.79
N GLU A 462 -25.91 -26.14 2.32
CA GLU A 462 -26.17 -27.31 3.15
C GLU A 462 -24.90 -27.88 3.77
N GLN A 463 -23.79 -27.91 3.00
CA GLN A 463 -22.47 -28.32 3.51
C GLN A 463 -21.93 -27.31 4.52
N VAL A 464 -22.13 -26.01 4.29
CA VAL A 464 -21.77 -24.94 5.21
C VAL A 464 -22.53 -25.09 6.53
N GLN A 465 -23.84 -25.33 6.46
CA GLN A 465 -24.68 -25.53 7.64
C GLN A 465 -24.31 -26.82 8.40
N ALA A 466 -23.99 -27.89 7.68
CA ALA A 466 -23.52 -29.16 8.29
C ALA A 466 -22.21 -28.93 9.06
N ALA A 467 -21.23 -28.30 8.44
CA ALA A 467 -19.96 -27.99 9.10
C ALA A 467 -20.15 -27.03 10.30
N ALA A 468 -21.08 -26.07 10.21
CA ALA A 468 -21.41 -25.19 11.32
C ALA A 468 -22.04 -25.96 12.50
N ARG A 469 -22.92 -26.93 12.23
CA ARG A 469 -23.49 -27.82 13.28
C ARG A 469 -22.41 -28.68 13.94
N ASP A 470 -21.53 -29.28 13.14
CA ASP A 470 -20.42 -30.12 13.66
C ASP A 470 -19.44 -29.33 14.53
N ALA A 471 -19.22 -28.06 14.19
CA ALA A 471 -18.41 -27.14 14.96
C ALA A 471 -19.16 -26.43 16.11
N ALA A 472 -20.40 -26.78 16.36
CA ALA A 472 -21.29 -26.11 17.30
C ALA A 472 -21.40 -24.58 17.05
N ALA A 473 -21.29 -24.16 15.80
CA ALA A 473 -21.38 -22.76 15.38
C ALA A 473 -22.80 -22.39 14.92
N ALA A 474 -23.61 -23.37 14.50
CA ALA A 474 -24.96 -23.13 13.96
C ALA A 474 -25.86 -22.35 14.94
N GLU A 475 -25.87 -22.71 16.21
CA GLU A 475 -26.70 -22.07 17.23
C GLU A 475 -26.54 -20.54 17.28
N PHE A 476 -25.31 -20.06 17.35
CA PHE A 476 -25.08 -18.61 17.41
C PHE A 476 -25.24 -17.94 16.05
N ILE A 477 -24.96 -18.63 14.92
CA ILE A 477 -25.15 -18.06 13.58
C ILE A 477 -26.63 -17.89 13.29
N GLU A 478 -27.47 -18.88 13.62
CA GLU A 478 -28.91 -18.84 13.43
C GLU A 478 -29.61 -17.82 14.33
N ALA A 479 -28.99 -17.46 15.46
CA ALA A 479 -29.44 -16.38 16.33
C ALA A 479 -29.10 -14.97 15.81
N LEU A 480 -28.26 -14.84 14.76
CA LEU A 480 -27.96 -13.56 14.15
C LEU A 480 -29.14 -13.03 13.31
N PRO A 481 -29.28 -11.71 13.12
CA PRO A 481 -30.45 -11.11 12.45
C PRO A 481 -30.74 -11.64 11.05
N GLN A 482 -29.71 -11.98 10.28
CA GLN A 482 -29.82 -12.54 8.92
C GLN A 482 -29.18 -13.93 8.84
N GLN A 483 -29.01 -14.60 9.99
CA GLN A 483 -28.42 -15.94 10.06
C GLN A 483 -27.10 -16.04 9.30
N TYR A 484 -26.99 -16.96 8.35
CA TYR A 484 -25.80 -17.19 7.53
C TYR A 484 -25.44 -16.03 6.59
N ASP A 485 -26.41 -15.16 6.27
CA ASP A 485 -26.19 -13.98 5.43
C ASP A 485 -25.80 -12.73 6.25
N THR A 486 -25.76 -12.84 7.57
CA THR A 486 -25.34 -11.73 8.44
C THR A 486 -23.91 -11.33 8.14
N ALA A 487 -23.70 -10.05 7.81
CA ALA A 487 -22.37 -9.50 7.62
C ALA A 487 -21.59 -9.50 8.95
N LEU A 488 -20.45 -10.15 8.96
CA LEU A 488 -19.50 -10.11 10.06
C LEU A 488 -18.58 -8.91 9.82
N GLY A 489 -18.45 -8.05 10.84
CA GLY A 489 -17.62 -6.85 10.74
C GLY A 489 -16.14 -7.16 10.61
N GLU A 490 -15.39 -6.13 10.20
CA GLU A 490 -13.93 -6.16 10.15
C GLU A 490 -13.38 -6.61 11.50
N HIS A 491 -12.45 -7.58 11.50
CA HIS A 491 -11.91 -8.25 12.67
C HIS A 491 -12.92 -9.05 13.55
N GLY A 492 -14.14 -9.29 13.05
CA GLY A 492 -15.14 -10.05 13.80
C GLY A 492 -15.51 -9.40 15.15
N VAL A 493 -15.52 -8.09 15.23
CA VAL A 493 -15.73 -7.30 16.46
C VAL A 493 -17.04 -7.66 17.18
N ARG A 494 -18.04 -8.18 16.46
CA ARG A 494 -19.35 -8.61 17.01
C ARG A 494 -19.37 -10.04 17.53
N LEU A 495 -18.27 -10.81 17.38
CA LEU A 495 -18.19 -12.19 17.82
C LEU A 495 -17.31 -12.33 19.07
N SER A 496 -17.71 -13.18 20.02
CA SER A 496 -16.86 -13.57 21.14
C SER A 496 -15.65 -14.41 20.68
N GLY A 497 -14.62 -14.55 21.52
CA GLY A 497 -13.47 -15.42 21.24
C GLY A 497 -13.89 -16.85 20.90
N GLY A 498 -14.79 -17.43 21.68
CA GLY A 498 -15.33 -18.77 21.44
C GLY A 498 -16.15 -18.89 20.14
N GLN A 499 -16.90 -17.85 19.75
CA GLN A 499 -17.62 -17.84 18.48
C GLN A 499 -16.67 -17.78 17.29
N ARG A 500 -15.60 -16.95 17.37
CA ARG A 500 -14.55 -16.91 16.35
C ARG A 500 -13.86 -18.26 16.19
N GLN A 501 -13.55 -18.92 17.30
CA GLN A 501 -12.89 -20.22 17.30
C GLN A 501 -13.78 -21.32 16.69
N ARG A 502 -15.09 -21.34 17.03
CA ARG A 502 -16.04 -22.27 16.41
C ARG A 502 -16.18 -22.06 14.88
N LEU A 503 -16.10 -20.82 14.41
CA LEU A 503 -16.02 -20.51 12.97
C LEU A 503 -14.75 -21.09 12.34
N ALA A 504 -13.58 -20.98 12.99
CA ALA A 504 -12.33 -21.56 12.48
C ALA A 504 -12.39 -23.09 12.41
N ILE A 505 -12.99 -23.73 13.43
CA ILE A 505 -13.21 -25.18 13.43
C ILE A 505 -14.17 -25.58 12.30
N ALA A 506 -15.25 -24.84 12.08
CA ALA A 506 -16.19 -25.09 10.99
C ALA A 506 -15.51 -24.96 9.60
N ARG A 507 -14.61 -23.98 9.43
CA ARG A 507 -13.77 -23.87 8.22
C ARG A 507 -12.91 -25.11 8.01
N ALA A 508 -12.28 -25.62 9.08
CA ALA A 508 -11.42 -26.81 9.01
C ALA A 508 -12.23 -28.08 8.72
N ILE A 509 -13.43 -28.22 9.29
CA ILE A 509 -14.36 -29.33 8.98
C ILE A 509 -14.80 -29.23 7.51
N LEU A 510 -15.20 -28.05 7.05
CA LEU A 510 -15.67 -27.83 5.67
C LEU A 510 -14.57 -28.07 4.63
N ARG A 511 -13.31 -27.79 4.98
CA ARG A 511 -12.13 -28.07 4.16
C ARG A 511 -11.99 -29.55 3.85
N ASP A 512 -12.30 -30.42 4.81
CA ASP A 512 -12.29 -31.88 4.71
C ASP A 512 -10.95 -32.45 4.24
N ALA A 513 -9.87 -31.95 4.84
CA ALA A 513 -8.51 -32.35 4.52
C ALA A 513 -8.06 -33.57 5.35
N PRO A 514 -7.18 -34.45 4.82
CA PRO A 514 -6.67 -35.62 5.53
C PRO A 514 -5.77 -35.27 6.72
N LEU A 515 -5.15 -34.09 6.71
CA LEU A 515 -4.29 -33.61 7.79
C LEU A 515 -4.93 -32.40 8.48
N LEU A 516 -5.10 -32.49 9.80
CA LEU A 516 -5.62 -31.43 10.65
C LEU A 516 -4.50 -30.87 11.54
N LEU A 517 -4.30 -29.55 11.44
CA LEU A 517 -3.33 -28.80 12.24
C LEU A 517 -4.08 -27.92 13.24
N LEU A 518 -3.80 -28.09 14.53
CA LEU A 518 -4.46 -27.34 15.62
C LEU A 518 -3.41 -26.54 16.38
N ASP A 519 -3.52 -25.22 16.38
CA ASP A 519 -2.64 -24.33 17.13
C ASP A 519 -3.42 -23.74 18.31
N GLU A 520 -3.22 -24.28 19.52
CA GLU A 520 -3.76 -23.79 20.80
C GLU A 520 -5.25 -23.35 20.76
N ALA A 521 -6.09 -24.17 20.18
CA ALA A 521 -7.48 -23.86 19.83
C ALA A 521 -8.42 -23.51 21.02
N THR A 522 -7.95 -23.50 22.27
CA THR A 522 -8.78 -23.33 23.49
C THR A 522 -8.26 -22.31 24.50
N SER A 523 -7.16 -21.60 24.22
CA SER A 523 -6.64 -20.57 25.13
C SER A 523 -7.62 -19.38 25.25
N ALA A 524 -7.84 -18.87 26.45
CA ALA A 524 -8.68 -17.70 26.78
C ALA A 524 -10.21 -17.87 26.64
N LEU A 525 -10.77 -19.06 26.90
CA LEU A 525 -12.22 -19.32 26.85
C LEU A 525 -12.78 -19.61 28.25
N ASP A 526 -14.07 -19.29 28.43
CA ASP A 526 -14.84 -19.72 29.60
C ASP A 526 -15.09 -21.25 29.57
N ALA A 527 -15.24 -21.91 30.74
CA ALA A 527 -15.35 -23.35 30.88
C ALA A 527 -16.51 -23.98 30.04
N ARG A 528 -17.62 -23.25 29.87
CA ARG A 528 -18.76 -23.74 29.06
C ARG A 528 -18.45 -23.72 27.57
N SER A 529 -17.86 -22.65 27.07
CA SER A 529 -17.42 -22.53 25.68
C SER A 529 -16.32 -23.54 25.36
N GLU A 530 -15.46 -23.81 26.32
CA GLU A 530 -14.38 -24.80 26.18
C GLU A 530 -14.90 -26.22 25.93
N ALA A 531 -15.86 -26.69 26.76
CA ALA A 531 -16.44 -28.03 26.58
C ALA A 531 -17.08 -28.19 25.18
N VAL A 532 -17.76 -27.16 24.69
CA VAL A 532 -18.39 -27.16 23.37
C VAL A 532 -17.33 -27.22 22.26
N ILE A 533 -16.27 -26.44 22.39
CA ILE A 533 -15.17 -26.41 21.41
C ILE A 533 -14.41 -27.73 21.41
N GLN A 534 -14.18 -28.32 22.58
CA GLN A 534 -13.51 -29.63 22.69
C GLN A 534 -14.27 -30.73 21.95
N GLN A 535 -15.60 -30.79 22.09
CA GLN A 535 -16.44 -31.73 21.33
C GLN A 535 -16.38 -31.48 19.81
N ALA A 536 -16.36 -30.21 19.39
CA ALA A 536 -16.21 -29.87 17.99
C ALA A 536 -14.86 -30.29 17.41
N LEU A 537 -13.77 -30.11 18.18
CA LEU A 537 -12.43 -30.57 17.81
C LEU A 537 -12.37 -32.10 17.70
N GLU A 538 -12.98 -32.85 18.60
CA GLU A 538 -13.06 -34.30 18.52
C GLU A 538 -13.78 -34.79 17.26
N ARG A 539 -14.83 -34.11 16.85
CA ARG A 539 -15.51 -34.40 15.56
C ARG A 539 -14.61 -34.11 14.37
N ALA A 540 -13.87 -32.99 14.43
CA ALA A 540 -12.97 -32.57 13.38
C ALA A 540 -11.75 -33.54 13.21
N GLN A 541 -11.31 -34.18 14.29
CA GLN A 541 -10.17 -35.12 14.30
C GLN A 541 -10.49 -36.51 13.71
N ARG A 542 -11.76 -36.93 13.72
CA ARG A 542 -12.16 -38.27 13.32
C ARG A 542 -11.69 -38.63 11.91
N GLY A 543 -10.91 -39.74 11.82
CA GLY A 543 -10.45 -40.26 10.54
C GLY A 543 -9.37 -39.42 9.87
N ARG A 544 -8.74 -38.49 10.58
CA ARG A 544 -7.69 -37.61 10.06
C ARG A 544 -6.40 -37.73 10.86
N THR A 545 -5.28 -37.59 10.20
CA THR A 545 -4.00 -37.37 10.89
C THR A 545 -4.05 -35.98 11.55
N THR A 546 -3.75 -35.92 12.84
CA THR A 546 -3.87 -34.67 13.60
C THR A 546 -2.56 -34.33 14.29
N LEU A 547 -2.09 -33.11 14.08
CA LEU A 547 -1.00 -32.51 14.85
C LEU A 547 -1.53 -31.34 15.64
N VAL A 548 -1.44 -31.42 16.99
CA VAL A 548 -1.98 -30.40 17.88
C VAL A 548 -0.87 -29.79 18.75
N ILE A 549 -0.77 -28.48 18.76
CA ILE A 549 -0.01 -27.75 19.80
C ILE A 549 -0.92 -27.63 21.00
N ALA A 550 -0.57 -28.34 22.06
CA ALA A 550 -1.43 -28.46 23.22
C ALA A 550 -0.89 -27.67 24.42
N HIS A 551 -1.75 -26.84 24.97
CA HIS A 551 -1.54 -26.10 26.22
C HIS A 551 -2.48 -26.55 27.35
N ARG A 552 -3.37 -27.53 27.08
CA ARG A 552 -4.32 -28.05 28.06
C ARG A 552 -4.19 -29.58 28.21
N LEU A 553 -4.27 -30.02 29.47
CA LEU A 553 -4.10 -31.43 29.83
C LEU A 553 -5.14 -32.34 29.17
N ALA A 554 -6.39 -31.87 29.04
CA ALA A 554 -7.47 -32.62 28.40
C ALA A 554 -7.14 -32.98 26.95
N THR A 555 -6.55 -32.08 26.19
CA THR A 555 -6.11 -32.30 24.80
C THR A 555 -4.93 -33.26 24.75
N VAL A 556 -3.96 -33.09 25.64
CA VAL A 556 -2.74 -33.91 25.69
C VAL A 556 -3.06 -35.38 26.05
N LYS A 557 -3.95 -35.58 27.04
CA LYS A 557 -4.31 -36.95 27.50
C LYS A 557 -4.99 -37.81 26.43
N ARG A 558 -5.62 -37.16 25.42
CA ARG A 558 -6.33 -37.86 24.35
C ARG A 558 -5.49 -38.15 23.11
N ALA A 559 -4.30 -37.57 23.02
CA ALA A 559 -3.38 -37.84 21.93
C ALA A 559 -2.86 -39.30 22.00
N ASP A 560 -2.73 -39.91 20.83
CA ASP A 560 -2.15 -41.24 20.73
C ASP A 560 -0.69 -41.22 21.17
N ARG A 561 0.00 -40.10 20.90
CA ARG A 561 1.40 -39.89 21.28
C ARG A 561 1.64 -38.41 21.58
N ILE A 562 2.47 -38.16 22.57
CA ILE A 562 2.91 -36.83 22.99
C ILE A 562 4.38 -36.68 22.64
N ILE A 563 4.73 -35.56 22.03
CA ILE A 563 6.10 -35.15 21.70
C ILE A 563 6.47 -33.96 22.58
N VAL A 564 7.49 -34.16 23.41
CA VAL A 564 8.01 -33.11 24.29
C VAL A 564 9.17 -32.41 23.61
N MET A 565 9.03 -31.09 23.44
CA MET A 565 10.01 -30.26 22.75
C MET A 565 10.65 -29.27 23.71
N ASP A 566 11.96 -29.09 23.57
CA ASP A 566 12.71 -27.99 24.19
C ASP A 566 13.86 -27.56 23.28
N GLY A 567 14.09 -26.23 23.17
CA GLY A 567 15.18 -25.66 22.38
C GLY A 567 15.22 -26.13 20.91
N GLY A 568 14.06 -26.40 20.30
CA GLY A 568 13.96 -26.85 18.90
C GLY A 568 14.22 -28.34 18.69
N ARG A 569 14.36 -29.13 19.75
CA ARG A 569 14.63 -30.59 19.71
C ARG A 569 13.52 -31.37 20.37
N ILE A 570 13.34 -32.62 19.98
CA ILE A 570 12.52 -33.62 20.69
C ILE A 570 13.35 -34.20 21.82
N ILE A 571 12.87 -34.03 23.06
CA ILE A 571 13.58 -34.55 24.26
C ILE A 571 12.93 -35.79 24.82
N ALA A 572 11.62 -35.96 24.63
CA ALA A 572 10.92 -37.19 25.02
C ALA A 572 9.68 -37.40 24.13
N GLN A 573 9.23 -38.64 24.02
CA GLN A 573 7.98 -38.98 23.34
C GLN A 573 7.36 -40.24 23.98
N GLY A 574 6.04 -40.25 24.09
CA GLY A 574 5.33 -41.37 24.70
C GLY A 574 3.87 -41.06 24.98
N LYS A 575 3.19 -41.91 25.73
CA LYS A 575 1.85 -41.65 26.24
C LYS A 575 1.91 -40.83 27.53
N HIS A 576 0.79 -40.18 27.89
CA HIS A 576 0.69 -39.37 29.11
C HIS A 576 1.20 -40.11 30.37
N ALA A 577 0.76 -41.37 30.57
CA ALA A 577 1.14 -42.17 31.76
C ALA A 577 2.66 -42.44 31.82
N ASP A 578 3.27 -42.77 30.68
CA ASP A 578 4.70 -43.09 30.59
C ASP A 578 5.57 -41.86 30.88
N LEU A 579 5.23 -40.71 30.23
CA LEU A 579 5.96 -39.45 30.42
C LEU A 579 5.77 -38.83 31.83
N MET A 580 4.65 -39.11 32.49
CA MET A 580 4.46 -38.73 33.91
C MET A 580 5.34 -39.55 34.84
N ALA A 581 5.53 -40.87 34.52
CA ALA A 581 6.36 -41.76 35.33
C ALA A 581 7.87 -41.46 35.21
N GLU A 582 8.31 -40.92 34.05
CA GLU A 582 9.71 -40.51 33.81
C GLU A 582 10.14 -39.30 34.66
N ASN A 583 9.20 -38.55 35.28
CA ASN A 583 9.47 -37.32 36.05
C ASN A 583 10.38 -36.29 35.32
N GLY A 584 10.29 -36.24 33.99
CA GLY A 584 11.02 -35.29 33.15
C GLY A 584 10.27 -33.96 32.94
N LEU A 585 10.73 -33.16 31.97
CA LEU A 585 10.13 -31.84 31.63
C LEU A 585 8.61 -31.91 31.43
N TYR A 586 8.10 -33.00 30.85
CA TYR A 586 6.66 -33.21 30.68
C TYR A 586 5.91 -33.24 32.02
N ALA A 587 6.43 -34.00 32.98
CA ALA A 587 5.81 -34.10 34.31
C ALA A 587 5.82 -32.75 35.03
N ASP A 588 6.89 -31.96 34.88
CA ASP A 588 6.99 -30.62 35.46
C ASP A 588 5.99 -29.65 34.81
N LEU A 589 5.90 -29.67 33.47
CA LEU A 589 4.90 -28.87 32.75
C LEU A 589 3.47 -29.28 33.11
N ALA A 590 3.23 -30.58 33.22
CA ALA A 590 1.93 -31.10 33.60
C ALA A 590 1.53 -30.66 35.05
N ARG A 591 2.47 -30.67 35.98
CA ARG A 591 2.24 -30.21 37.35
C ARG A 591 2.02 -28.69 37.43
N LEU A 592 2.78 -27.87 36.67
CA LEU A 592 2.74 -26.42 36.74
C LEU A 592 1.54 -25.81 35.99
N GLN A 593 1.24 -26.34 34.80
CA GLN A 593 0.18 -25.77 33.93
C GLN A 593 -1.21 -26.37 34.19
N PHE A 594 -1.27 -27.54 34.83
CA PHE A 594 -2.50 -28.33 34.94
C PHE A 594 -3.00 -28.52 36.40
N ILE A 595 -2.41 -27.79 37.37
CA ILE A 595 -2.87 -27.80 38.77
C ILE A 595 -4.23 -27.09 38.92
N ASP A 596 -4.59 -26.17 38.02
CA ASP A 596 -5.81 -25.37 38.12
C ASP A 596 -7.10 -26.08 37.66
N ASP A 597 -7.03 -27.28 37.07
CA ASP A 597 -8.21 -28.01 36.59
C ASP A 597 -8.83 -28.98 37.67
N GLY A 598 -8.38 -28.95 38.90
CA GLY A 598 -8.71 -29.95 39.92
C GLY A 598 -9.12 -29.44 41.30
N SER A 599 -9.60 -28.18 41.46
CA SER A 599 -10.19 -27.72 42.70
C SER A 599 -11.54 -27.06 42.51
#